data_e2097ecb01f59ecda9192c655f06a1f1
#
_entry.id   e2097ecb01f59ecda9192c655f06a1f1
#
_cell.length_a   1.000
_cell.length_b   1.000
_cell.length_c   1.000
_cell.angle_alpha   90.00
_cell.angle_beta   90.00
_cell.angle_gamma   90.00
#
_symmetry.space_group_name_H-M   'P 1'
#
loop_
_entity.id
_entity.type
_entity.pdbx_description
1 polymer ?
#
loop_
_entity_poly.entity_id
_entity_poly.type
_entity_poly.pdbx_seq_one_letter_code
_entity_poly.pdbx_strand_id
1 'polypeptide(L)'
;EMYELGSKGSSISRVAGEAQKRKAEIGEQTVFDFSLGNPSIPAPEIVKKTLIELIENEHETIHGYTANKGDAEVRKAIADYINKINNTTLTSENIYMTVGACASLSIAIKAIALEGDEIITFAPFFPEYRVFVEGCKAKLVVVKPNMKDFQIDFDEFEKSINEKTKAVMINSP
;
A
#
# COMPACT_ATOMS: atom_id res chain seq x y z
N GLU A 1 6.79 -10.36 -22.48
CA GLU A 1 5.57 -9.63 -22.09
C GLU A 1 5.71 -9.07 -20.66
N MET A 2 5.87 -9.91 -19.60
CA MET A 2 6.03 -9.43 -18.22
C MET A 2 7.27 -8.55 -18.02
N TYR A 3 8.40 -8.89 -18.67
CA TYR A 3 9.60 -8.06 -18.65
C TYR A 3 9.37 -6.68 -19.29
N GLU A 4 8.67 -6.63 -20.42
CA GLU A 4 8.35 -5.39 -21.12
C GLU A 4 7.40 -4.49 -20.31
N LEU A 5 6.44 -5.07 -19.58
CA LEU A 5 5.59 -4.35 -18.65
C LEU A 5 6.39 -3.78 -17.48
N GLY A 6 7.25 -4.60 -16.89
CA GLY A 6 8.09 -4.20 -15.74
C GLY A 6 9.19 -3.18 -16.08
N SER A 7 9.67 -3.18 -17.35
CA SER A 7 10.69 -2.21 -17.79
C SER A 7 10.15 -0.80 -18.06
N LYS A 8 8.83 -0.65 -18.21
CA LYS A 8 8.18 0.66 -18.29
C LYS A 8 8.06 1.23 -16.89
N GLY A 9 9.00 2.07 -16.48
CA GLY A 9 8.95 2.74 -15.18
C GLY A 9 7.58 3.40 -14.92
N SER A 10 7.17 3.45 -13.66
CA SER A 10 5.90 4.09 -13.29
C SER A 10 5.95 5.59 -13.61
N SER A 11 4.78 6.20 -13.79
CA SER A 11 4.67 7.65 -13.99
C SER A 11 5.28 8.43 -12.81
N ILE A 12 5.14 7.90 -11.60
CA ILE A 12 5.73 8.47 -10.36
C ILE A 12 7.25 8.47 -10.46
N SER A 13 7.86 7.32 -10.80
CA SER A 13 9.33 7.22 -10.94
C SER A 13 9.89 8.18 -12.00
N ARG A 14 9.16 8.35 -13.11
CA ARG A 14 9.55 9.29 -14.18
C ARG A 14 9.50 10.74 -13.69
N VAL A 15 8.42 11.15 -13.02
CA VAL A 15 8.27 12.52 -12.50
C VAL A 15 9.30 12.78 -11.40
N ALA A 16 9.56 11.83 -10.50
CA ALA A 16 10.60 11.94 -9.48
C ALA A 16 12.00 12.09 -10.11
N GLY A 17 12.30 11.35 -11.17
CA GLY A 17 13.55 11.47 -11.93
C GLY A 17 13.73 12.85 -12.57
N GLU A 18 12.67 13.40 -13.16
CA GLU A 18 12.70 14.77 -13.71
C GLU A 18 12.87 15.82 -12.60
N ALA A 19 12.22 15.65 -11.46
CA ALA A 19 12.39 16.54 -10.31
C ALA A 19 13.85 16.56 -9.82
N GLN A 20 14.49 15.39 -9.73
CA GLN A 20 15.91 15.30 -9.34
C GLN A 20 16.84 15.99 -10.34
N LYS A 21 16.63 15.81 -11.63
CA LYS A 21 17.40 16.53 -12.67
C LYS A 21 17.22 18.03 -12.53
N ARG A 22 15.98 18.47 -12.36
CA ARG A 22 15.67 19.89 -12.23
C ARG A 22 16.30 20.51 -10.99
N LYS A 23 16.29 19.79 -9.85
CA LYS A 23 17.01 20.21 -8.63
C LYS A 23 18.50 20.39 -8.86
N ALA A 24 19.13 19.49 -9.62
CA ALA A 24 20.54 19.57 -9.96
C ALA A 24 20.87 20.76 -10.88
N GLU A 25 19.97 21.13 -11.80
CA GLU A 25 20.15 22.22 -12.76
C GLU A 25 19.97 23.61 -12.14
N ILE A 26 18.93 23.79 -11.32
CA ILE A 26 18.51 25.14 -10.85
C ILE A 26 18.54 25.31 -9.33
N GLY A 27 18.98 24.28 -8.61
CA GLY A 27 19.07 24.26 -7.14
C GLY A 27 17.85 23.66 -6.45
N GLU A 28 18.13 22.92 -5.38
CA GLU A 28 17.12 22.16 -4.63
C GLU A 28 16.00 23.05 -4.07
N GLN A 29 16.34 24.26 -3.62
CA GLN A 29 15.41 25.20 -3.00
C GLN A 29 14.41 25.84 -3.98
N THR A 30 14.64 25.68 -5.28
CA THR A 30 13.78 26.27 -6.32
C THR A 30 12.80 25.29 -6.94
N VAL A 31 12.87 24.00 -6.55
CA VAL A 31 12.03 22.93 -7.09
C VAL A 31 11.08 22.41 -6.03
N PHE A 32 9.80 22.64 -6.22
CA PHE A 32 8.74 22.10 -5.37
C PHE A 32 8.31 20.71 -5.89
N ASP A 33 8.85 19.69 -5.27
CA ASP A 33 8.68 18.30 -5.70
C ASP A 33 7.53 17.63 -4.95
N PHE A 34 6.44 17.38 -5.66
CA PHE A 34 5.26 16.68 -5.15
C PHE A 34 5.10 15.27 -5.75
N SER A 35 6.17 14.72 -6.32
CA SER A 35 6.12 13.42 -7.00
C SER A 35 6.01 12.23 -6.06
N LEU A 36 6.63 12.32 -4.87
CA LEU A 36 6.66 11.26 -3.87
C LEU A 36 6.14 11.76 -2.53
N GLY A 37 5.31 10.94 -1.90
CA GLY A 37 4.78 11.19 -0.56
C GLY A 37 5.77 10.82 0.55
N ASN A 38 6.95 11.42 0.53
CA ASN A 38 7.91 11.21 1.62
C ASN A 38 7.48 11.95 2.89
N PRO A 39 7.52 11.29 4.07
CA PRO A 39 7.29 11.97 5.33
C PRO A 39 8.33 13.07 5.56
N SER A 40 7.88 14.27 5.87
CA SER A 40 8.73 15.41 6.25
C SER A 40 8.95 15.53 7.76
N ILE A 41 8.22 14.74 8.54
CA ILE A 41 8.32 14.67 10.01
C ILE A 41 9.15 13.46 10.40
N PRO A 42 10.19 13.62 11.24
CA PRO A 42 10.98 12.49 11.70
C PRO A 42 10.14 11.52 12.54
N ALA A 43 10.52 10.25 12.54
CA ALA A 43 9.90 9.26 13.40
C ALA A 43 9.99 9.67 14.88
N PRO A 44 8.99 9.34 15.71
CA PRO A 44 9.06 9.60 17.15
C PRO A 44 10.33 9.03 17.78
N GLU A 45 10.91 9.73 18.74
CA GLU A 45 12.17 9.36 19.39
C GLU A 45 12.12 7.95 20.01
N ILE A 46 10.93 7.50 20.41
CA ILE A 46 10.74 6.14 20.96
C ILE A 46 11.13 5.06 19.92
N VAL A 47 10.89 5.28 18.64
CA VAL A 47 11.26 4.31 17.58
C VAL A 47 12.76 4.10 17.56
N LYS A 48 13.55 5.19 17.60
CA LYS A 48 15.01 5.14 17.63
C LYS A 48 15.52 4.43 18.88
N LYS A 49 14.98 4.79 20.05
CA LYS A 49 15.36 4.19 21.33
C LYS A 49 15.10 2.68 21.34
N THR A 50 13.90 2.27 20.92
CA THR A 50 13.55 0.84 20.87
C THR A 50 14.45 0.05 19.92
N LEU A 51 14.78 0.62 18.73
CA LEU A 51 15.68 -0.04 17.79
C LEU A 51 17.09 -0.21 18.38
N ILE A 52 17.63 0.80 19.06
CA ILE A 52 18.93 0.73 19.74
C ILE A 52 18.89 -0.34 20.83
N GLU A 53 17.89 -0.32 21.69
CA GLU A 53 17.70 -1.28 22.78
C GLU A 53 17.62 -2.72 22.26
N LEU A 54 16.89 -2.96 21.19
CA LEU A 54 16.79 -4.29 20.57
C LEU A 54 18.13 -4.78 20.04
N ILE A 55 18.93 -3.91 19.45
CA ILE A 55 20.25 -4.26 18.92
C ILE A 55 21.26 -4.49 20.05
N GLU A 56 21.29 -3.62 21.06
CA GLU A 56 22.23 -3.71 22.18
C GLU A 56 21.99 -4.93 23.05
N ASN A 57 20.75 -5.37 23.20
CA ASN A 57 20.42 -6.55 24.00
C ASN A 57 20.63 -7.88 23.26
N GLU A 58 21.14 -7.87 22.03
CA GLU A 58 21.51 -9.06 21.24
C GLU A 58 20.49 -10.20 21.35
N HIS A 59 19.19 -9.88 21.22
CA HIS A 59 18.14 -10.88 21.24
C HIS A 59 18.40 -11.93 20.16
N GLU A 60 18.60 -13.18 20.56
CA GLU A 60 18.89 -14.32 19.67
C GLU A 60 17.87 -14.43 18.50
N THR A 61 16.67 -13.91 18.71
CA THR A 61 15.57 -13.96 17.74
C THR A 61 15.59 -12.85 16.69
N ILE A 62 16.39 -11.77 16.87
CA ILE A 62 16.37 -10.62 15.93
C ILE A 62 16.72 -11.02 14.51
N HIS A 63 17.64 -11.97 14.34
CA HIS A 63 18.12 -12.44 13.04
C HIS A 63 17.54 -13.82 12.67
N GLY A 64 16.64 -14.35 13.47
CA GLY A 64 16.01 -15.65 13.27
C GLY A 64 14.77 -15.59 12.38
N TYR A 65 14.29 -16.77 11.99
CA TYR A 65 12.97 -16.88 11.34
C TYR A 65 11.86 -16.63 12.35
N THR A 66 10.88 -15.84 11.96
CA THR A 66 9.61 -15.71 12.68
C THR A 66 8.60 -16.77 12.22
N ALA A 67 7.50 -16.91 12.95
CA ALA A 67 6.36 -17.67 12.47
C ALA A 67 5.81 -17.05 11.17
N ASN A 68 5.17 -17.85 10.31
CA ASN A 68 4.68 -17.41 8.99
C ASN A 68 3.77 -16.17 9.03
N LYS A 69 2.99 -16.01 10.11
CA LYS A 69 2.14 -14.83 10.31
C LYS A 69 2.87 -13.65 10.96
N GLY A 70 4.12 -13.83 11.35
CA GLY A 70 4.88 -12.89 12.15
C GLY A 70 4.81 -13.19 13.66
N ASP A 71 5.52 -12.44 14.46
CA ASP A 71 5.60 -12.62 15.92
C ASP A 71 4.22 -12.48 16.58
N ALA A 72 3.89 -13.40 17.49
CA ALA A 72 2.55 -13.49 18.08
C ALA A 72 2.25 -12.33 19.05
N GLU A 73 3.25 -11.84 19.79
CA GLU A 73 3.08 -10.73 20.72
C GLU A 73 2.90 -9.42 19.96
N VAL A 74 3.66 -9.22 18.88
CA VAL A 74 3.49 -8.07 17.99
C VAL A 74 2.10 -8.07 17.35
N ARG A 75 1.66 -9.21 16.83
CA ARG A 75 0.32 -9.35 16.25
C ARG A 75 -0.78 -9.09 17.26
N LYS A 76 -0.60 -9.56 18.50
CA LYS A 76 -1.53 -9.29 19.60
C LYS A 76 -1.59 -7.79 19.92
N ALA A 77 -0.45 -7.13 20.05
CA ALA A 77 -0.39 -5.70 20.33
C ALA A 77 -1.08 -4.87 19.24
N ILE A 78 -0.91 -5.26 17.97
CA ILE A 78 -1.60 -4.62 16.84
C ILE A 78 -3.12 -4.85 16.91
N ALA A 79 -3.56 -6.08 17.19
CA ALA A 79 -4.98 -6.39 17.34
C ALA A 79 -5.61 -5.58 18.48
N ASP A 80 -4.97 -5.51 19.65
CA ASP A 80 -5.42 -4.75 20.79
C ASP A 80 -5.53 -3.25 20.47
N TYR A 81 -4.54 -2.70 19.75
CA TYR A 81 -4.57 -1.31 19.29
C TYR A 81 -5.74 -1.03 18.35
N ILE A 82 -5.93 -1.88 17.33
CA ILE A 82 -7.03 -1.74 16.36
C ILE A 82 -8.39 -1.84 17.09
N ASN A 83 -8.54 -2.79 18.00
CA ASN A 83 -9.75 -2.96 18.78
C ASN A 83 -10.09 -1.71 19.58
N LYS A 84 -9.08 -1.09 20.20
CA LYS A 84 -9.25 0.13 20.99
C LYS A 84 -9.73 1.31 20.16
N ILE A 85 -9.21 1.50 18.95
CA ILE A 85 -9.54 2.67 18.12
C ILE A 85 -10.81 2.49 17.29
N ASN A 86 -11.13 1.24 16.91
CA ASN A 86 -12.25 0.96 16.00
C ASN A 86 -13.39 0.18 16.68
N ASN A 87 -13.30 -0.08 17.99
CA ASN A 87 -14.30 -0.85 18.73
C ASN A 87 -14.59 -2.23 18.09
N THR A 88 -13.52 -2.94 17.72
CA THR A 88 -13.58 -4.29 17.12
C THR A 88 -13.13 -5.36 18.12
N THR A 89 -13.20 -6.63 17.72
CA THR A 89 -12.86 -7.79 18.57
C THR A 89 -11.83 -8.71 17.89
N LEU A 90 -10.82 -8.12 17.22
CA LEU A 90 -9.76 -8.88 16.57
C LEU A 90 -8.87 -9.59 17.59
N THR A 91 -8.30 -10.70 17.16
CA THR A 91 -7.27 -11.44 17.90
C THR A 91 -5.96 -11.43 17.09
N SER A 92 -4.88 -11.93 17.67
CA SER A 92 -3.62 -12.13 16.93
C SER A 92 -3.78 -13.00 15.68
N GLU A 93 -4.79 -13.87 15.63
CA GLU A 93 -5.06 -14.74 14.49
C GLU A 93 -5.63 -14.00 13.27
N ASN A 94 -6.17 -12.81 13.47
CA ASN A 94 -6.67 -11.94 12.41
C ASN A 94 -5.58 -11.04 11.81
N ILE A 95 -4.38 -11.04 12.37
CA ILE A 95 -3.27 -10.21 11.93
C ILE A 95 -2.23 -11.05 11.20
N TYR A 96 -1.79 -10.57 10.04
CA TYR A 96 -0.71 -11.14 9.26
C TYR A 96 0.32 -10.05 8.95
N MET A 97 1.57 -10.27 9.39
CA MET A 97 2.66 -9.31 9.17
C MET A 97 3.25 -9.49 7.78
N THR A 98 3.52 -8.38 7.11
CA THR A 98 4.12 -8.36 5.77
C THR A 98 5.20 -7.29 5.67
N VAL A 99 6.02 -7.37 4.63
CA VAL A 99 7.04 -6.36 4.32
C VAL A 99 6.38 -5.21 3.56
N GLY A 100 5.63 -4.37 4.28
CA GLY A 100 4.96 -3.20 3.75
C GLY A 100 3.63 -3.49 3.04
N ALA A 101 2.89 -2.41 2.74
CA ALA A 101 1.55 -2.47 2.15
C ALA A 101 1.50 -3.15 0.77
N CYS A 102 2.54 -2.99 -0.05
CA CYS A 102 2.61 -3.62 -1.37
C CYS A 102 2.57 -5.15 -1.29
N ALA A 103 3.29 -5.72 -0.32
CA ALA A 103 3.25 -7.16 -0.08
C ALA A 103 1.88 -7.61 0.45
N SER A 104 1.28 -6.85 1.38
CA SER A 104 -0.07 -7.12 1.88
C SER A 104 -1.10 -7.13 0.76
N LEU A 105 -1.11 -6.12 -0.09
CA LEU A 105 -2.05 -6.00 -1.21
C LEU A 105 -1.86 -7.14 -2.22
N SER A 106 -0.61 -7.45 -2.58
CA SER A 106 -0.31 -8.57 -3.49
C SER A 106 -0.81 -9.91 -2.94
N ILE A 107 -0.60 -10.17 -1.65
CA ILE A 107 -1.04 -11.40 -0.99
C ILE A 107 -2.56 -11.45 -0.91
N ALA A 108 -3.20 -10.36 -0.47
CA ALA A 108 -4.64 -10.28 -0.33
C ALA A 108 -5.36 -10.49 -1.67
N ILE A 109 -4.90 -9.81 -2.72
CA ILE A 109 -5.48 -9.94 -4.07
C ILE A 109 -5.32 -11.37 -4.59
N LYS A 110 -4.12 -11.97 -4.46
CA LYS A 110 -3.89 -13.37 -4.85
C LYS A 110 -4.74 -14.37 -4.08
N ALA A 111 -5.11 -14.06 -2.85
CA ALA A 111 -5.94 -14.95 -2.03
C ALA A 111 -7.41 -14.95 -2.43
N ILE A 112 -7.89 -13.87 -3.06
CA ILE A 112 -9.32 -13.69 -3.34
C ILE A 112 -9.67 -13.70 -4.84
N ALA A 113 -8.75 -13.32 -5.73
CA ALA A 113 -9.02 -13.13 -7.15
C ALA A 113 -8.53 -14.29 -8.00
N LEU A 114 -9.34 -14.68 -8.97
CA LEU A 114 -9.04 -15.63 -10.04
C LEU A 114 -8.89 -14.91 -11.37
N GLU A 115 -8.42 -15.64 -12.39
CA GLU A 115 -8.34 -15.12 -13.77
C GLU A 115 -9.71 -14.66 -14.26
N GLY A 116 -9.80 -13.42 -14.71
CA GLY A 116 -11.03 -12.80 -15.21
C GLY A 116 -11.91 -12.12 -14.16
N ASP A 117 -11.61 -12.26 -12.87
CA ASP A 117 -12.27 -11.48 -11.83
C ASP A 117 -11.97 -9.98 -11.97
N GLU A 118 -12.85 -9.14 -11.47
CA GLU A 118 -12.71 -7.68 -11.50
C GLU A 118 -12.56 -7.11 -10.08
N ILE A 119 -11.59 -6.21 -9.92
CA ILE A 119 -11.40 -5.43 -8.70
C ILE A 119 -11.62 -3.97 -9.03
N ILE A 120 -12.57 -3.35 -8.34
CA ILE A 120 -12.91 -1.94 -8.54
C ILE A 120 -12.01 -1.06 -7.66
N THR A 121 -11.54 0.06 -8.23
CA THR A 121 -10.89 1.14 -7.48
C THR A 121 -11.38 2.50 -7.96
N PHE A 122 -11.16 3.53 -7.17
CA PHE A 122 -11.58 4.90 -7.47
C PHE A 122 -10.38 5.76 -7.87
N ALA A 123 -10.50 6.53 -8.94
CA ALA A 123 -9.48 7.49 -9.32
C ALA A 123 -9.62 8.79 -8.48
N PRO A 124 -8.49 9.44 -8.11
CA PRO A 124 -7.11 9.02 -8.32
C PRO A 124 -6.70 7.88 -7.39
N PHE A 125 -5.81 7.01 -7.84
CA PHE A 125 -5.36 5.84 -7.08
C PHE A 125 -3.86 5.60 -7.28
N PHE A 126 -3.26 4.79 -6.42
CA PHE A 126 -1.86 4.41 -6.52
C PHE A 126 -1.63 3.52 -7.75
N PRO A 127 -0.81 3.95 -8.72
CA PRO A 127 -0.70 3.27 -10.02
C PRO A 127 -0.36 1.78 -9.94
N GLU A 128 0.39 1.37 -8.92
CA GLU A 128 0.83 -0.01 -8.71
C GLU A 128 -0.33 -0.97 -8.36
N TYR A 129 -1.51 -0.46 -7.99
CA TYR A 129 -2.70 -1.31 -7.83
C TYR A 129 -2.99 -2.12 -9.10
N ARG A 130 -2.77 -1.52 -10.26
CA ARG A 130 -2.90 -2.21 -11.55
C ARG A 130 -1.97 -3.42 -11.64
N VAL A 131 -0.72 -3.25 -11.22
CA VAL A 131 0.28 -4.33 -11.24
C VAL A 131 -0.13 -5.48 -10.33
N PHE A 132 -0.63 -5.18 -9.14
CA PHE A 132 -1.05 -6.21 -8.18
C PHE A 132 -2.27 -6.99 -8.70
N VAL A 133 -3.24 -6.31 -9.31
CA VAL A 133 -4.45 -6.91 -9.84
C VAL A 133 -4.17 -7.69 -11.12
N GLU A 134 -3.53 -7.06 -12.10
CA GLU A 134 -3.25 -7.69 -13.41
C GLU A 134 -2.21 -8.81 -13.30
N GLY A 135 -1.33 -8.77 -12.30
CA GLY A 135 -0.41 -9.85 -11.97
C GLY A 135 -1.09 -11.17 -11.58
N CYS A 136 -2.36 -11.11 -11.18
CA CYS A 136 -3.21 -12.27 -10.92
C CYS A 136 -4.12 -12.61 -12.11
N LYS A 137 -3.92 -11.97 -13.26
CA LYS A 137 -4.80 -12.04 -14.43
C LYS A 137 -6.25 -11.58 -14.17
N ALA A 138 -6.47 -10.87 -13.08
CA ALA A 138 -7.69 -10.13 -12.81
C ALA A 138 -7.65 -8.77 -13.51
N LYS A 139 -8.78 -8.10 -13.59
CA LYS A 139 -8.92 -6.79 -14.26
C LYS A 139 -9.14 -5.69 -13.24
N LEU A 140 -8.37 -4.62 -13.31
CA LEU A 140 -8.63 -3.41 -12.53
C LEU A 140 -9.68 -2.55 -13.24
N VAL A 141 -10.83 -2.38 -12.59
CA VAL A 141 -11.92 -1.49 -13.03
C VAL A 141 -11.79 -0.18 -12.28
N VAL A 142 -11.63 0.91 -13.02
CA VAL A 142 -11.42 2.24 -12.44
C VAL A 142 -12.68 3.07 -12.56
N VAL A 143 -13.28 3.40 -11.43
CA VAL A 143 -14.39 4.35 -11.33
C VAL A 143 -13.83 5.77 -11.31
N LYS A 144 -14.33 6.62 -12.20
CA LYS A 144 -13.93 8.04 -12.24
C LYS A 144 -14.60 8.80 -11.10
N PRO A 145 -13.93 9.78 -10.51
CA PRO A 145 -14.54 10.61 -9.47
C PRO A 145 -15.55 11.58 -10.08
N ASN A 146 -16.42 12.10 -9.26
CA ASN A 146 -17.17 13.30 -9.61
C ASN A 146 -16.17 14.46 -9.82
N MET A 147 -16.15 15.01 -11.03
CA MET A 147 -15.17 16.04 -11.42
C MET A 147 -15.39 17.41 -10.75
N LYS A 148 -16.47 17.60 -10.00
CA LYS A 148 -16.76 18.85 -9.29
C LYS A 148 -16.10 18.90 -7.91
N ASP A 149 -16.07 17.79 -7.19
CA ASP A 149 -15.64 17.70 -5.80
C ASP A 149 -14.67 16.55 -5.52
N PHE A 150 -14.33 15.78 -6.53
CA PHE A 150 -13.47 14.58 -6.44
C PHE A 150 -13.97 13.50 -5.48
N GLN A 151 -15.25 13.54 -5.13
CA GLN A 151 -15.89 12.47 -4.36
C GLN A 151 -16.23 11.27 -5.24
N ILE A 152 -16.50 10.13 -4.59
CA ILE A 152 -16.92 8.92 -5.28
C ILE A 152 -18.23 9.19 -6.02
N ASP A 153 -18.24 8.91 -7.32
CA ASP A 153 -19.45 8.86 -8.11
C ASP A 153 -20.14 7.50 -7.88
N PHE A 154 -21.14 7.50 -6.99
CA PHE A 154 -21.83 6.27 -6.62
C PHE A 154 -22.67 5.68 -7.77
N ASP A 155 -23.17 6.49 -8.68
CA ASP A 155 -23.92 6.01 -9.85
C ASP A 155 -22.98 5.26 -10.82
N GLU A 156 -21.77 5.79 -11.05
CA GLU A 156 -20.74 5.11 -11.85
C GLU A 156 -20.19 3.88 -11.14
N PHE A 157 -20.05 3.93 -9.81
CA PHE A 157 -19.66 2.78 -9.02
C PHE A 157 -20.67 1.64 -9.13
N GLU A 158 -21.96 1.91 -8.94
CA GLU A 158 -23.03 0.91 -9.04
C GLU A 158 -23.06 0.26 -10.43
N LYS A 159 -22.96 1.05 -11.51
CA LYS A 159 -22.86 0.53 -12.88
C LYS A 159 -21.64 -0.35 -13.13
N SER A 160 -20.58 -0.15 -12.37
CA SER A 160 -19.35 -0.92 -12.51
C SER A 160 -19.40 -2.29 -11.82
N ILE A 161 -20.38 -2.52 -10.96
CA ILE A 161 -20.58 -3.78 -10.27
C ILE A 161 -21.26 -4.80 -11.19
N ASN A 162 -20.67 -5.98 -11.30
CA ASN A 162 -21.22 -7.09 -12.08
C ASN A 162 -20.84 -8.45 -11.47
N GLU A 163 -21.20 -9.54 -12.09
CA GLU A 163 -20.96 -10.91 -11.61
C GLU A 163 -19.47 -11.25 -11.43
N LYS A 164 -18.57 -10.53 -12.09
CA LYS A 164 -17.12 -10.70 -11.97
C LYS A 164 -16.50 -9.84 -10.88
N THR A 165 -17.26 -8.92 -10.31
CA THR A 165 -16.76 -8.03 -9.26
C THR A 165 -16.45 -8.83 -8.00
N LYS A 166 -15.17 -8.88 -7.65
CA LYS A 166 -14.66 -9.66 -6.52
C LYS A 166 -14.39 -8.82 -5.28
N ALA A 167 -13.90 -7.62 -5.49
CA ALA A 167 -13.53 -6.73 -4.38
C ALA A 167 -13.55 -5.26 -4.83
N VAL A 168 -13.59 -4.39 -3.82
CA VAL A 168 -13.38 -2.95 -3.97
C VAL A 168 -12.12 -2.58 -3.19
N MET A 169 -11.23 -1.86 -3.85
CA MET A 169 -9.99 -1.36 -3.25
C MET A 169 -10.07 0.16 -3.10
N ILE A 170 -10.00 0.62 -1.86
CA ILE A 170 -10.13 2.03 -1.50
C ILE A 170 -8.78 2.56 -1.04
N ASN A 171 -8.41 3.73 -1.55
CA ASN A 171 -7.28 4.51 -1.07
C ASN A 171 -7.82 5.71 -0.31
N SER A 172 -7.42 5.85 0.96
CA SER A 172 -7.90 6.92 1.83
C SER A 172 -6.80 7.38 2.78
N PRO A 173 -6.67 8.65 2.97
CA PRO A 173 -6.93 9.78 2.09
C PRO A 173 -5.95 9.85 0.96
#